data_576ba49034e10efde1f43f6214e63fe9
#
_entry.id   576ba49034e10efde1f43f6214e63fe9
#
_cell.length_a   1.000
_cell.length_b   1.000
_cell.length_c   1.000
_cell.angle_alpha   90.00
_cell.angle_beta   90.00
_cell.angle_gamma   90.00
#
_symmetry.space_group_name_H-M   'P 1'
#
loop_
_entity.id
_entity.type
_entity.pdbx_description
1 polymer ?
#
loop_
_entity_poly.entity_id
_entity_poly.type
_entity_poly.pdbx_seq_one_letter_code
_entity_poly.pdbx_strand_id
1 'polypeptide(L)'
;MSKLTKNQKLVAEKIEAGKAYSLKEVAALVKEITTTKFDASVDIDVRLGVDPRKANQMVRGVVSLPNGTGKQVRVLCLCTPDAEAAAKEAGADYVGLDEYIEKIKGGWTDIDVIITMPAIMGKIGALGRVLGPRGLMPNPKSGTVTMDVAKAVREVKQGKIDFKVDKTGIVHTSIGKVSFTPEQIYGNAKEFIATIIKLKPTAAKGTYIKSIYLSSTMSKGIKIDPKSVEEI
;
A
#
# COMPACT_ATOMS: atom_id res chain seq x y z
N MET A 1 -3.50 30.43 -18.89
CA MET A 1 -2.71 29.31 -18.34
C MET A 1 -1.76 29.84 -17.28
N SER A 2 -1.70 29.23 -16.09
CA SER A 2 -0.74 29.61 -15.04
C SER A 2 0.69 29.33 -15.50
N LYS A 3 1.64 30.22 -15.15
CA LYS A 3 3.06 30.00 -15.45
C LYS A 3 3.58 28.78 -14.68
N LEU A 4 4.26 27.86 -15.37
CA LEU A 4 4.91 26.71 -14.76
C LEU A 4 6.00 27.18 -13.76
N THR A 5 6.08 26.51 -12.61
CA THR A 5 7.17 26.73 -11.65
C THR A 5 8.50 26.22 -12.22
N LYS A 6 9.63 26.62 -11.63
CA LYS A 6 10.97 26.15 -12.06
C LYS A 6 11.05 24.61 -12.08
N ASN A 7 10.58 23.95 -11.03
CA ASN A 7 10.59 22.48 -10.94
C ASN A 7 9.69 21.83 -11.99
N GLN A 8 8.51 22.41 -12.25
CA GLN A 8 7.62 21.89 -13.29
C GLN A 8 8.21 22.00 -14.70
N LYS A 9 9.01 23.04 -14.97
CA LYS A 9 9.74 23.18 -16.25
C LYS A 9 10.78 22.07 -16.40
N LEU A 10 11.62 21.84 -15.39
CA LEU A 10 12.63 20.76 -15.38
C LEU A 10 12.00 19.38 -15.59
N VAL A 11 10.85 19.13 -14.96
CA VAL A 11 10.10 17.87 -15.15
C VAL A 11 9.53 17.78 -16.56
N ALA A 12 9.03 18.89 -17.13
CA ALA A 12 8.47 18.91 -18.48
C ALA A 12 9.52 18.68 -19.58
N GLU A 13 10.77 19.05 -19.34
CA GLU A 13 11.90 18.76 -20.24
C GLU A 13 12.27 17.27 -20.27
N LYS A 14 12.08 16.56 -19.14
CA LYS A 14 12.41 15.14 -19.00
C LYS A 14 11.30 14.18 -19.40
N ILE A 15 10.05 14.63 -19.34
CA ILE A 15 8.88 13.79 -19.60
C ILE A 15 8.05 14.38 -20.74
N GLU A 16 7.94 13.65 -21.84
CA GLU A 16 7.04 14.00 -22.94
C GLU A 16 5.58 13.81 -22.51
N ALA A 17 4.77 14.83 -22.75
CA ALA A 17 3.35 14.78 -22.40
C ALA A 17 2.61 13.73 -23.24
N GLY A 18 1.94 12.79 -22.56
CA GLY A 18 1.12 11.76 -23.23
C GLY A 18 1.87 10.48 -23.64
N LYS A 19 3.19 10.48 -23.61
CA LYS A 19 3.98 9.27 -23.89
C LYS A 19 3.82 8.25 -22.77
N ALA A 20 3.68 6.98 -23.12
CA ALA A 20 3.75 5.85 -22.22
C ALA A 20 5.17 5.26 -22.28
N TYR A 21 5.74 4.98 -21.14
CA TYR A 21 7.09 4.47 -20.98
C TYR A 21 7.08 3.04 -20.47
N SER A 22 8.14 2.29 -20.69
CA SER A 22 8.29 0.96 -20.08
C SER A 22 8.45 1.05 -18.57
N LEU A 23 8.08 0.00 -17.84
CA LEU A 23 8.18 -0.02 -16.38
C LEU A 23 9.63 0.21 -15.88
N LYS A 24 10.63 -0.30 -16.60
CA LYS A 24 12.05 -0.10 -16.27
C LYS A 24 12.48 1.36 -16.42
N GLU A 25 12.08 2.00 -17.51
CA GLU A 25 12.38 3.42 -17.75
C GLU A 25 11.72 4.31 -16.70
N VAL A 26 10.46 4.02 -16.35
CA VAL A 26 9.72 4.79 -15.34
C VAL A 26 10.37 4.68 -13.97
N ALA A 27 10.86 3.52 -13.57
CA ALA A 27 11.56 3.33 -12.30
C ALA A 27 12.85 4.20 -12.19
N ALA A 28 13.56 4.41 -13.29
CA ALA A 28 14.70 5.33 -13.33
C ALA A 28 14.24 6.80 -13.36
N LEU A 29 13.30 7.15 -14.24
CA LEU A 29 12.80 8.50 -14.45
C LEU A 29 12.17 9.11 -13.18
N VAL A 30 11.44 8.32 -12.38
CA VAL A 30 10.83 8.79 -11.11
C VAL A 30 11.87 9.40 -10.19
N LYS A 31 13.06 8.81 -10.10
CA LYS A 31 14.16 9.34 -9.27
C LYS A 31 14.69 10.66 -9.82
N GLU A 32 14.85 10.73 -11.14
CA GLU A 32 15.41 11.91 -11.81
C GLU A 32 14.50 13.13 -11.76
N ILE A 33 13.17 12.92 -11.73
CA ILE A 33 12.19 14.02 -11.70
C ILE A 33 11.84 14.45 -10.28
N THR A 34 12.29 13.70 -9.27
CA THR A 34 12.03 14.04 -7.87
C THR A 34 12.84 15.28 -7.48
N THR A 35 12.15 16.33 -7.08
CA THR A 35 12.74 17.62 -6.70
C THR A 35 12.73 17.88 -5.20
N THR A 36 12.21 16.93 -4.41
CA THR A 36 12.12 17.05 -2.95
C THR A 36 13.48 16.84 -2.29
N LYS A 37 13.70 17.51 -1.14
CA LYS A 37 14.93 17.39 -0.34
C LYS A 37 14.85 16.27 0.72
N PHE A 38 13.68 15.65 0.86
CA PHE A 38 13.45 14.53 1.77
C PHE A 38 13.26 13.23 1.00
N ASP A 39 13.39 12.10 1.65
CA ASP A 39 13.18 10.78 1.03
C ASP A 39 11.69 10.56 0.74
N ALA A 40 11.30 10.94 -0.48
CA ALA A 40 9.92 10.92 -0.93
C ALA A 40 9.42 9.48 -1.11
N SER A 41 8.13 9.26 -0.88
CA SER A 41 7.48 8.00 -1.23
C SER A 41 7.31 7.89 -2.74
N VAL A 42 7.43 6.68 -3.25
CA VAL A 42 7.10 6.32 -4.64
C VAL A 42 5.78 5.60 -4.61
N ASP A 43 4.79 6.19 -5.28
CA ASP A 43 3.42 5.74 -5.28
C ASP A 43 3.04 5.23 -6.67
N ILE A 44 2.27 4.14 -6.71
CA ILE A 44 1.71 3.57 -7.92
C ILE A 44 0.20 3.69 -7.91
N ASP A 45 -0.34 4.18 -9.02
CA ASP A 45 -1.77 4.38 -9.23
C ASP A 45 -2.23 3.52 -10.41
N VAL A 46 -3.11 2.56 -10.14
CA VAL A 46 -3.62 1.63 -11.17
C VAL A 46 -5.10 1.84 -11.33
N ARG A 47 -5.51 2.36 -12.50
CA ARG A 47 -6.92 2.51 -12.85
C ARG A 47 -7.44 1.22 -13.45
N LEU A 48 -8.45 0.64 -12.80
CA LEU A 48 -9.08 -0.61 -13.19
C LEU A 48 -10.39 -0.39 -13.95
N GLY A 49 -10.75 -1.34 -14.79
CA GLY A 49 -12.03 -1.39 -15.50
C GLY A 49 -13.11 -2.09 -14.68
N VAL A 50 -13.24 -1.74 -13.40
CA VAL A 50 -14.25 -2.30 -12.48
C VAL A 50 -15.20 -1.23 -11.99
N ASP A 51 -16.40 -1.64 -11.57
CA ASP A 51 -17.37 -0.79 -10.89
C ASP A 51 -17.34 -1.09 -9.38
N PRO A 52 -16.70 -0.25 -8.56
CA PRO A 52 -16.53 -0.50 -7.12
C PRO A 52 -17.84 -0.41 -6.32
N ARG A 53 -18.94 0.05 -6.94
CA ARG A 53 -20.27 0.07 -6.33
C ARG A 53 -20.87 -1.34 -6.24
N LYS A 54 -20.39 -2.25 -7.09
CA LYS A 54 -20.81 -3.65 -7.11
C LYS A 54 -19.90 -4.48 -6.23
N ALA A 55 -20.45 -5.15 -5.24
CA ALA A 55 -19.69 -5.95 -4.29
C ALA A 55 -18.84 -7.05 -4.95
N ASN A 56 -19.32 -7.62 -6.07
CA ASN A 56 -18.65 -8.66 -6.85
C ASN A 56 -17.52 -8.12 -7.76
N GLN A 57 -17.36 -6.79 -7.87
CA GLN A 57 -16.29 -6.15 -8.63
C GLN A 57 -15.33 -5.37 -7.73
N MET A 58 -15.50 -5.43 -6.41
CA MET A 58 -14.61 -4.77 -5.48
C MET A 58 -13.29 -5.53 -5.37
N VAL A 59 -12.21 -4.92 -5.84
CA VAL A 59 -10.84 -5.46 -5.74
C VAL A 59 -10.23 -5.00 -4.42
N ARG A 60 -9.82 -5.97 -3.61
CA ARG A 60 -9.08 -5.77 -2.37
C ARG A 60 -8.15 -6.95 -2.17
N GLY A 61 -6.94 -6.68 -1.75
CA GLY A 61 -5.96 -7.72 -1.50
C GLY A 61 -4.79 -7.25 -0.67
N VAL A 62 -3.83 -8.12 -0.56
CA VAL A 62 -2.53 -7.86 0.07
C VAL A 62 -1.43 -8.28 -0.89
N VAL A 63 -0.31 -7.61 -0.80
CA VAL A 63 0.91 -7.95 -1.53
C VAL A 63 2.10 -7.85 -0.58
N SER A 64 3.02 -8.78 -0.70
CA SER A 64 4.30 -8.71 -0.01
C SER A 64 5.34 -8.18 -0.99
N LEU A 65 5.85 -6.99 -0.73
CA LEU A 65 6.85 -6.36 -1.59
C LEU A 65 8.22 -6.99 -1.33
N PRO A 66 8.93 -7.48 -2.36
CA PRO A 66 10.21 -8.17 -2.19
C PRO A 66 11.29 -7.29 -1.55
N ASN A 67 11.24 -5.98 -1.76
CA ASN A 67 12.20 -5.02 -1.21
C ASN A 67 11.61 -4.19 -0.06
N GLY A 68 10.43 -4.56 0.46
CA GLY A 68 9.73 -3.79 1.48
C GLY A 68 9.23 -2.43 0.97
N THR A 69 8.72 -1.61 1.89
CA THR A 69 8.20 -0.25 1.59
C THR A 69 9.20 0.86 1.92
N GLY A 70 10.31 0.55 2.60
CA GLY A 70 11.25 1.55 3.13
C GLY A 70 10.69 2.40 4.28
N LYS A 71 9.49 2.09 4.79
CA LYS A 71 8.88 2.72 5.96
C LYS A 71 9.03 1.81 7.17
N GLN A 72 9.46 2.37 8.30
CA GLN A 72 9.38 1.66 9.58
C GLN A 72 7.93 1.67 10.06
N VAL A 73 7.29 0.52 9.98
CA VAL A 73 5.88 0.33 10.37
C VAL A 73 5.80 0.05 11.86
N ARG A 74 5.02 0.84 12.60
CA ARG A 74 4.74 0.61 14.03
C ARG A 74 3.57 -0.34 14.15
N VAL A 75 3.84 -1.53 14.66
CA VAL A 75 2.88 -2.63 14.76
C VAL A 75 2.38 -2.77 16.18
N LEU A 76 1.07 -2.62 16.37
CA LEU A 76 0.38 -2.99 17.61
C LEU A 76 -0.21 -4.40 17.47
N CYS A 77 0.14 -5.27 18.38
CA CYS A 77 -0.44 -6.60 18.49
C CYS A 77 -1.42 -6.68 19.65
N LEU A 78 -2.70 -6.92 19.35
CA LEU A 78 -3.73 -7.18 20.34
C LEU A 78 -3.94 -8.69 20.42
N CYS A 79 -3.37 -9.32 21.46
CA CYS A 79 -3.38 -10.77 21.64
C CYS A 79 -3.66 -11.16 23.08
N THR A 80 -3.87 -12.47 23.30
CA THR A 80 -3.95 -13.05 24.64
C THR A 80 -2.56 -13.12 25.27
N PRO A 81 -2.44 -13.19 26.60
CA PRO A 81 -1.16 -13.26 27.29
C PRO A 81 -0.23 -14.37 26.77
N ASP A 82 -0.81 -15.51 26.36
CA ASP A 82 -0.07 -16.66 25.83
C ASP A 82 0.69 -16.33 24.52
N ALA A 83 0.15 -15.43 23.70
CA ALA A 83 0.73 -15.03 22.42
C ALA A 83 1.62 -13.77 22.51
N GLU A 84 1.67 -13.11 23.68
CA GLU A 84 2.46 -11.88 23.85
C GLU A 84 3.96 -12.09 23.65
N ALA A 85 4.50 -13.18 24.20
CA ALA A 85 5.92 -13.50 24.08
C ALA A 85 6.31 -13.68 22.60
N ALA A 86 5.53 -14.47 21.86
CA ALA A 86 5.75 -14.72 20.44
C ALA A 86 5.61 -13.43 19.57
N ALA A 87 4.69 -12.54 19.93
CA ALA A 87 4.53 -11.26 19.25
C ALA A 87 5.72 -10.31 19.48
N LYS A 88 6.27 -10.26 20.71
CA LYS A 88 7.46 -9.48 21.07
C LYS A 88 8.70 -10.00 20.35
N GLU A 89 8.91 -11.32 20.34
CA GLU A 89 10.02 -11.96 19.61
C GLU A 89 9.94 -11.73 18.09
N ALA A 90 8.73 -11.65 17.54
CA ALA A 90 8.51 -11.33 16.13
C ALA A 90 8.79 -9.85 15.79
N GLY A 91 9.00 -8.98 16.78
CA GLY A 91 9.35 -7.57 16.60
C GLY A 91 8.16 -6.62 16.62
N ALA A 92 7.03 -6.96 17.24
CA ALA A 92 5.94 -6.02 17.46
C ALA A 92 6.38 -4.88 18.39
N ASP A 93 6.03 -3.62 18.04
CA ASP A 93 6.43 -2.44 18.82
C ASP A 93 5.58 -2.29 20.08
N TYR A 94 4.32 -2.67 19.98
CA TYR A 94 3.37 -2.65 21.09
C TYR A 94 2.63 -3.99 21.17
N VAL A 95 2.56 -4.56 22.37
CA VAL A 95 1.89 -5.85 22.60
C VAL A 95 1.10 -5.78 23.90
N GLY A 96 -0.18 -6.17 23.86
CA GLY A 96 -1.08 -6.18 25.00
C GLY A 96 -2.54 -6.21 24.57
N LEU A 97 -3.47 -6.08 25.50
CA LEU A 97 -4.89 -6.14 25.18
C LEU A 97 -5.67 -4.95 25.78
N ASP A 98 -6.11 -5.05 27.02
CA ASP A 98 -7.09 -4.10 27.59
C ASP A 98 -6.47 -2.71 27.79
N GLU A 99 -5.20 -2.63 28.14
CA GLU A 99 -4.45 -1.38 28.26
C GLU A 99 -4.47 -0.55 26.96
N TYR A 100 -4.21 -1.19 25.81
CA TYR A 100 -4.20 -0.51 24.51
C TYR A 100 -5.62 -0.22 24.00
N ILE A 101 -6.60 -1.04 24.35
CA ILE A 101 -8.00 -0.75 24.08
C ILE A 101 -8.43 0.56 24.76
N GLU A 102 -8.03 0.77 26.02
CA GLU A 102 -8.32 2.01 26.75
C GLU A 102 -7.56 3.20 26.18
N LYS A 103 -6.28 3.06 25.83
CA LYS A 103 -5.50 4.10 25.16
C LYS A 103 -6.13 4.53 23.83
N ILE A 104 -6.58 3.58 23.03
CA ILE A 104 -7.26 3.86 21.73
C ILE A 104 -8.59 4.57 21.97
N LYS A 105 -9.38 4.16 22.97
CA LYS A 105 -10.60 4.88 23.37
C LYS A 105 -10.30 6.33 23.76
N GLY A 106 -9.17 6.57 24.41
CA GLY A 106 -8.66 7.90 24.74
C GLY A 106 -8.12 8.71 23.55
N GLY A 107 -8.14 8.14 22.33
CA GLY A 107 -7.70 8.80 21.10
C GLY A 107 -6.26 8.52 20.67
N TRP A 108 -5.53 7.68 21.39
CA TRP A 108 -4.18 7.29 20.96
C TRP A 108 -4.22 6.44 19.69
N THR A 109 -3.50 6.85 18.67
CA THR A 109 -3.47 6.21 17.35
C THR A 109 -2.11 6.31 16.68
N ASP A 110 -1.04 6.38 17.48
CA ASP A 110 0.36 6.46 17.02
C ASP A 110 0.91 5.10 16.56
N ILE A 111 0.10 4.41 15.75
CA ILE A 111 0.36 3.08 15.19
C ILE A 111 0.02 3.09 13.71
N ASP A 112 0.69 2.24 12.95
CA ASP A 112 0.46 2.13 11.50
C ASP A 112 -0.36 0.88 11.15
N VAL A 113 -0.19 -0.23 11.91
CA VAL A 113 -0.93 -1.49 11.68
C VAL A 113 -1.32 -2.11 13.01
N ILE A 114 -2.54 -2.64 13.08
CA ILE A 114 -3.04 -3.44 14.21
C ILE A 114 -3.20 -4.89 13.75
N ILE A 115 -2.55 -5.80 14.46
CA ILE A 115 -2.69 -7.25 14.28
C ILE A 115 -3.45 -7.80 15.48
N THR A 116 -4.38 -8.70 15.25
CA THR A 116 -5.21 -9.26 16.31
C THR A 116 -5.59 -10.72 16.07
N MET A 117 -6.03 -11.37 17.13
CA MET A 117 -6.62 -12.71 17.06
C MET A 117 -8.14 -12.63 16.85
N PRO A 118 -8.75 -13.61 16.15
CA PRO A 118 -10.20 -13.63 15.91
C PRO A 118 -11.04 -13.56 17.20
N ALA A 119 -10.58 -14.19 18.27
CA ALA A 119 -11.24 -14.20 19.57
C ALA A 119 -11.41 -12.81 20.19
N ILE A 120 -10.52 -11.86 19.87
CA ILE A 120 -10.48 -10.51 20.43
C ILE A 120 -11.28 -9.50 19.58
N MET A 121 -11.63 -9.88 18.35
CA MET A 121 -12.33 -8.98 17.42
C MET A 121 -13.63 -8.39 18.00
N GLY A 122 -14.34 -9.13 18.86
CA GLY A 122 -15.54 -8.62 19.54
C GLY A 122 -15.26 -7.38 20.40
N LYS A 123 -14.14 -7.37 21.14
CA LYS A 123 -13.70 -6.21 21.94
C LYS A 123 -13.27 -5.02 21.06
N ILE A 124 -12.57 -5.31 19.97
CA ILE A 124 -12.05 -4.30 19.03
C ILE A 124 -13.18 -3.67 18.20
N GLY A 125 -14.27 -4.39 17.95
CA GLY A 125 -15.45 -3.88 17.23
C GLY A 125 -16.01 -2.59 17.83
N ALA A 126 -15.95 -2.44 19.15
CA ALA A 126 -16.36 -1.21 19.85
C ALA A 126 -15.46 0.02 19.50
N LEU A 127 -14.22 -0.21 19.03
CA LEU A 127 -13.28 0.83 18.63
C LEU A 127 -13.43 1.24 17.15
N GLY A 128 -14.37 0.64 16.42
CA GLY A 128 -14.59 0.88 15.00
C GLY A 128 -14.83 2.33 14.64
N ARG A 129 -15.41 3.13 15.55
CA ARG A 129 -15.62 4.58 15.36
C ARG A 129 -14.29 5.38 15.34
N VAL A 130 -13.26 4.91 16.04
CA VAL A 130 -11.94 5.55 16.12
C VAL A 130 -11.01 5.00 15.04
N LEU A 131 -10.95 3.68 14.90
CA LEU A 131 -10.04 2.99 14.00
C LEU A 131 -10.50 2.99 12.55
N GLY A 132 -11.82 2.95 12.30
CA GLY A 132 -12.39 2.88 10.95
C GLY A 132 -12.00 4.03 10.04
N PRO A 133 -12.22 5.31 10.42
CA PRO A 133 -11.86 6.47 9.61
C PRO A 133 -10.36 6.58 9.31
N ARG A 134 -9.52 6.01 10.18
CA ARG A 134 -8.05 6.02 10.04
C ARG A 134 -7.51 4.82 9.26
N GLY A 135 -8.36 3.89 8.85
CA GLY A 135 -7.94 2.68 8.15
C GLY A 135 -7.19 1.65 9.01
N LEU A 136 -7.18 1.84 10.34
CA LEU A 136 -6.44 0.98 11.29
C LEU A 136 -7.25 -0.25 11.73
N MET A 137 -8.50 -0.39 11.29
CA MET A 137 -9.37 -1.50 11.70
C MET A 137 -8.85 -2.84 11.16
N PRO A 138 -8.51 -3.81 12.02
CA PRO A 138 -8.06 -5.13 11.58
C PRO A 138 -9.09 -5.82 10.69
N ASN A 139 -8.62 -6.54 9.68
CA ASN A 139 -9.50 -7.23 8.74
C ASN A 139 -8.93 -8.62 8.37
N PRO A 140 -9.75 -9.69 8.40
CA PRO A 140 -9.31 -11.02 7.97
C PRO A 140 -8.78 -11.06 6.53
N LYS A 141 -9.39 -10.26 5.62
CA LYS A 141 -8.98 -10.22 4.20
C LYS A 141 -7.60 -9.57 3.98
N SER A 142 -7.15 -8.71 4.88
CA SER A 142 -5.80 -8.13 4.85
C SER A 142 -4.79 -8.96 5.67
N GLY A 143 -5.22 -10.10 6.24
CA GLY A 143 -4.36 -10.96 7.02
C GLY A 143 -3.91 -10.37 8.36
N THR A 144 -4.55 -9.27 8.81
CA THR A 144 -4.28 -8.63 10.10
C THR A 144 -5.08 -9.25 11.25
N VAL A 145 -6.00 -10.17 10.94
CA VAL A 145 -6.71 -11.01 11.90
C VAL A 145 -6.30 -12.46 11.66
N THR A 146 -5.48 -13.01 12.54
CA THR A 146 -4.90 -14.35 12.39
C THR A 146 -4.67 -15.01 13.76
N MET A 147 -4.60 -16.34 13.75
CA MET A 147 -4.17 -17.11 14.93
C MET A 147 -2.65 -17.07 15.10
N ASP A 148 -1.90 -17.04 14.01
CA ASP A 148 -0.44 -16.93 14.02
C ASP A 148 -0.01 -15.46 13.95
N VAL A 149 0.03 -14.84 15.11
CA VAL A 149 0.37 -13.43 15.26
C VAL A 149 1.84 -13.15 14.92
N ALA A 150 2.75 -14.07 15.30
CA ALA A 150 4.18 -13.90 15.07
C ALA A 150 4.51 -13.85 13.59
N LYS A 151 3.91 -14.73 12.79
CA LYS A 151 4.05 -14.73 11.33
C LYS A 151 3.52 -13.43 10.72
N ALA A 152 2.32 -12.99 11.13
CA ALA A 152 1.72 -11.76 10.62
C ALA A 152 2.57 -10.52 10.92
N VAL A 153 3.15 -10.41 12.14
CA VAL A 153 4.06 -9.32 12.50
C VAL A 153 5.29 -9.30 11.59
N ARG A 154 5.92 -10.46 11.36
CA ARG A 154 7.09 -10.57 10.47
C ARG A 154 6.75 -10.16 9.05
N GLU A 155 5.63 -10.64 8.49
CA GLU A 155 5.19 -10.29 7.15
C GLU A 155 4.94 -8.79 6.98
N VAL A 156 4.28 -8.16 7.95
CA VAL A 156 4.03 -6.71 7.94
C VAL A 156 5.34 -5.93 8.02
N LYS A 157 6.27 -6.34 8.88
CA LYS A 157 7.61 -5.73 8.98
C LYS A 157 8.45 -5.93 7.72
N GLN A 158 8.25 -7.02 6.99
CA GLN A 158 8.91 -7.30 5.70
C GLN A 158 8.33 -6.54 4.53
N GLY A 159 7.23 -5.78 4.72
CA GLY A 159 6.66 -4.95 3.66
C GLY A 159 5.39 -5.52 3.04
N LYS A 160 4.61 -6.28 3.80
CA LYS A 160 3.25 -6.63 3.41
C LYS A 160 2.36 -5.41 3.51
N ILE A 161 1.74 -5.05 2.40
CA ILE A 161 0.81 -3.93 2.29
C ILE A 161 -0.57 -4.42 1.88
N ASP A 162 -1.61 -3.78 2.37
CA ASP A 162 -2.96 -4.00 1.89
C ASP A 162 -3.35 -2.87 0.91
N PHE A 163 -4.23 -3.22 -0.04
CA PHE A 163 -4.76 -2.27 -1.00
C PHE A 163 -6.24 -2.53 -1.26
N LYS A 164 -6.93 -1.49 -1.62
CA LYS A 164 -8.35 -1.52 -1.94
C LYS A 164 -8.63 -0.54 -3.06
N VAL A 165 -9.50 -0.95 -4.01
CA VAL A 165 -10.02 -0.05 -5.03
C VAL A 165 -10.85 1.05 -4.38
N ASP A 166 -10.68 2.29 -4.82
CA ASP A 166 -11.45 3.44 -4.39
C ASP A 166 -12.82 3.52 -5.12
N LYS A 167 -13.61 4.57 -4.83
CA LYS A 167 -14.93 4.78 -5.46
C LYS A 167 -14.86 5.09 -6.96
N THR A 168 -13.69 5.46 -7.47
CA THR A 168 -13.45 5.82 -8.88
C THR A 168 -12.85 4.68 -9.71
N GLY A 169 -12.59 3.52 -9.06
CA GLY A 169 -12.01 2.35 -9.71
C GLY A 169 -10.49 2.39 -9.79
N ILE A 170 -9.83 3.16 -8.93
CA ILE A 170 -8.38 3.29 -8.89
C ILE A 170 -7.85 2.63 -7.60
N VAL A 171 -6.70 2.00 -7.70
CA VAL A 171 -5.92 1.50 -6.57
C VAL A 171 -4.72 2.41 -6.39
N HIS A 172 -4.56 2.97 -5.20
CA HIS A 172 -3.46 3.83 -4.80
C HIS A 172 -2.61 3.11 -3.77
N THR A 173 -1.29 3.06 -3.97
CA THR A 173 -0.39 2.35 -3.05
C THR A 173 1.02 2.88 -3.13
N SER A 174 1.67 3.02 -1.97
CA SER A 174 3.10 3.33 -1.89
C SER A 174 3.92 2.04 -1.99
N ILE A 175 4.82 1.98 -2.96
CA ILE A 175 5.64 0.79 -3.26
C ILE A 175 7.10 0.92 -2.84
N GLY A 176 7.50 2.07 -2.32
CA GLY A 176 8.88 2.27 -1.89
C GLY A 176 9.22 3.73 -1.64
N LYS A 177 10.51 4.00 -1.59
CA LYS A 177 11.11 5.32 -1.39
C LYS A 177 12.01 5.69 -2.57
N VAL A 178 12.26 6.98 -2.75
CA VAL A 178 13.18 7.48 -3.78
C VAL A 178 14.63 7.05 -3.50
N SER A 179 14.98 6.77 -2.24
CA SER A 179 16.26 6.18 -1.84
C SER A 179 16.50 4.79 -2.43
N PHE A 180 15.46 4.05 -2.80
CA PHE A 180 15.59 2.72 -3.42
C PHE A 180 16.29 2.80 -4.77
N THR A 181 16.94 1.70 -5.17
CA THR A 181 17.48 1.57 -6.52
C THR A 181 16.36 1.45 -7.55
N PRO A 182 16.57 1.83 -8.82
CA PRO A 182 15.54 1.64 -9.87
C PRO A 182 15.09 0.19 -10.00
N GLU A 183 15.99 -0.78 -9.77
CA GLU A 183 15.67 -2.22 -9.81
C GLU A 183 14.76 -2.64 -8.66
N GLN A 184 14.95 -2.08 -7.46
CA GLN A 184 14.07 -2.33 -6.31
C GLN A 184 12.66 -1.76 -6.55
N ILE A 185 12.57 -0.55 -7.10
CA ILE A 185 11.27 0.07 -7.46
C ILE A 185 10.59 -0.76 -8.55
N TYR A 186 11.34 -1.18 -9.57
CA TYR A 186 10.84 -2.06 -10.63
C TYR A 186 10.33 -3.38 -10.09
N GLY A 187 11.10 -4.06 -9.22
CA GLY A 187 10.70 -5.34 -8.61
C GLY A 187 9.42 -5.24 -7.78
N ASN A 188 9.30 -4.18 -6.97
CA ASN A 188 8.12 -3.93 -6.17
C ASN A 188 6.89 -3.60 -7.05
N ALA A 189 7.06 -2.75 -8.06
CA ALA A 189 5.99 -2.42 -9.01
C ALA A 189 5.51 -3.64 -9.80
N LYS A 190 6.44 -4.48 -10.26
CA LYS A 190 6.15 -5.73 -10.97
C LYS A 190 5.29 -6.67 -10.13
N GLU A 191 5.70 -6.98 -8.88
CA GLU A 191 4.97 -7.87 -7.99
C GLU A 191 3.58 -7.33 -7.64
N PHE A 192 3.48 -6.01 -7.42
CA PHE A 192 2.22 -5.35 -7.17
C PHE A 192 1.24 -5.50 -8.34
N ILE A 193 1.69 -5.22 -9.57
CA ILE A 193 0.85 -5.30 -10.75
C ILE A 193 0.46 -6.76 -11.05
N ALA A 194 1.39 -7.71 -10.91
CA ALA A 194 1.12 -9.14 -11.06
C ALA A 194 0.04 -9.60 -10.07
N THR A 195 0.10 -9.12 -8.82
CA THR A 195 -0.93 -9.42 -7.81
C THR A 195 -2.30 -8.84 -8.18
N ILE A 196 -2.34 -7.62 -8.70
CA ILE A 196 -3.60 -6.99 -9.17
C ILE A 196 -4.20 -7.82 -10.33
N ILE A 197 -3.38 -8.27 -11.28
CA ILE A 197 -3.84 -9.10 -12.42
C ILE A 197 -4.44 -10.41 -11.92
N LYS A 198 -3.78 -11.07 -10.97
CA LYS A 198 -4.29 -12.33 -10.35
C LYS A 198 -5.63 -12.14 -9.63
N LEU A 199 -5.88 -10.95 -9.08
CA LEU A 199 -7.11 -10.63 -8.36
C LEU A 199 -8.24 -10.12 -9.25
N LYS A 200 -8.14 -10.24 -10.59
CA LYS A 200 -9.18 -9.84 -11.53
C LYS A 200 -10.50 -10.55 -11.21
N PRO A 201 -11.58 -9.81 -10.90
CA PRO A 201 -12.89 -10.42 -10.68
C PRO A 201 -13.44 -11.04 -11.96
N THR A 202 -14.09 -12.18 -11.87
CA THR A 202 -14.75 -12.84 -13.00
C THR A 202 -15.87 -11.99 -13.60
N ALA A 203 -16.48 -11.14 -12.79
CA ALA A 203 -17.52 -10.19 -13.23
C ALA A 203 -16.98 -8.97 -13.97
N ALA A 204 -15.66 -8.76 -14.02
CA ALA A 204 -15.05 -7.63 -14.76
C ALA A 204 -14.95 -7.97 -16.24
N LYS A 205 -15.76 -7.27 -17.07
CA LYS A 205 -15.77 -7.43 -18.53
C LYS A 205 -14.90 -6.34 -19.19
N GLY A 206 -14.27 -6.68 -20.31
CA GLY A 206 -13.44 -5.75 -21.09
C GLY A 206 -12.03 -5.57 -20.53
N THR A 207 -11.41 -4.42 -20.86
CA THR A 207 -10.04 -4.10 -20.44
C THR A 207 -9.98 -3.88 -18.94
N TYR A 208 -9.22 -4.75 -18.24
CA TYR A 208 -9.13 -4.70 -16.79
C TYR A 208 -8.22 -3.58 -16.30
N ILE A 209 -7.00 -3.47 -16.83
CA ILE A 209 -6.09 -2.37 -16.52
C ILE A 209 -6.26 -1.28 -17.58
N LYS A 210 -6.77 -0.11 -17.19
CA LYS A 210 -6.98 1.02 -18.09
C LYS A 210 -5.76 1.91 -18.18
N SER A 211 -5.11 2.19 -17.09
CA SER A 211 -3.87 2.97 -17.04
C SER A 211 -3.11 2.72 -15.75
N ILE A 212 -1.78 2.85 -15.83
CA ILE A 212 -0.88 2.76 -14.68
C ILE A 212 -0.03 4.02 -14.67
N TYR A 213 0.14 4.61 -13.49
CA TYR A 213 1.01 5.74 -13.27
C TYR A 213 1.94 5.47 -12.10
N LEU A 214 3.16 5.93 -12.19
CA LEU A 214 4.12 5.96 -11.09
C LEU A 214 4.48 7.42 -10.81
N SER A 215 4.52 7.79 -9.55
CA SER A 215 4.86 9.14 -9.14
C SER A 215 5.69 9.13 -7.86
N SER A 216 6.46 10.18 -7.61
CA SER A 216 7.01 10.45 -6.29
C SER A 216 6.24 11.61 -5.64
N THR A 217 6.34 11.73 -4.33
CA THR A 217 5.71 12.82 -3.58
C THR A 217 6.03 14.16 -4.22
N MET A 218 5.01 14.97 -4.54
CA MET A 218 5.08 16.29 -5.19
C MET A 218 5.63 16.29 -6.62
N SER A 219 5.84 15.14 -7.28
CA SER A 219 6.26 15.07 -8.68
C SER A 219 5.08 14.80 -9.62
N LYS A 220 5.33 14.89 -10.91
CA LYS A 220 4.37 14.54 -11.94
C LYS A 220 4.28 13.03 -12.10
N GLY A 221 3.07 12.47 -12.25
CA GLY A 221 2.87 11.06 -12.57
C GLY A 221 3.36 10.72 -13.97
N ILE A 222 4.13 9.64 -14.09
CA ILE A 222 4.63 9.09 -15.34
C ILE A 222 3.75 7.93 -15.75
N LYS A 223 3.26 7.96 -16.98
CA LYS A 223 2.39 6.91 -17.52
C LYS A 223 3.23 5.69 -17.91
N ILE A 224 2.81 4.51 -17.45
CA ILE A 224 3.40 3.22 -17.82
C ILE A 224 2.56 2.61 -18.96
N ASP A 225 3.24 2.00 -19.93
CA ASP A 225 2.58 1.21 -20.95
C ASP A 225 2.05 -0.10 -20.35
N PRO A 226 0.72 -0.33 -20.34
CA PRO A 226 0.15 -1.57 -19.82
C PRO A 226 0.68 -2.83 -20.52
N LYS A 227 1.03 -2.74 -21.81
CA LYS A 227 1.58 -3.87 -22.56
C LYS A 227 2.94 -4.33 -22.04
N SER A 228 3.79 -3.37 -21.61
CA SER A 228 5.09 -3.70 -21.02
C SER A 228 5.00 -4.48 -19.71
N VAL A 229 3.79 -4.62 -19.18
CA VAL A 229 3.50 -5.29 -17.92
C VAL A 229 2.72 -6.60 -18.12
N GLU A 230 2.02 -6.78 -19.25
CA GLU A 230 1.33 -8.03 -19.58
C GLU A 230 2.30 -9.16 -19.94
N GLU A 231 3.55 -8.84 -20.31
CA GLU A 231 4.64 -9.78 -20.58
C GLU A 231 5.37 -10.27 -19.30
N ILE A 232 4.86 -9.90 -18.12
CA ILE A 232 5.40 -10.23 -16.80
C ILE A 232 4.59 -11.37 -16.15
#